data_37b3ea5550fef7af7e756e141be8e3ed
#
_entry.id   37b3ea5550fef7af7e756e141be8e3ed
#
_cell.length_a   1.000
_cell.length_b   1.000
_cell.length_c   1.000
_cell.angle_alpha   90.00
_cell.angle_beta   90.00
_cell.angle_gamma   90.00
#
_symmetry.space_group_name_H-M   'P 1'
#
loop_
_entity.id
_entity.type
_entity.pdbx_description
1 polymer ?
#
loop_
_entity_poly.entity_id
_entity_poly.type
_entity_poly.pdbx_seq_one_letter_code
_entity_poly.pdbx_strand_id
1 'polypeptide(L)'
;MAAAAESSESGSRLSSSQLMKDETSCNKEGCPKQESPIRGSGSRNTSPSGRVGSRNTSPSRQKVVKTKPRGLDEETVATFGKAVHPDVQMEDIIWAMLPEDLLNEILARVPPFMIFRLRSVCKRWNSILRDNSFLKFHSEVPSHGPCLLTFWKNSQILQSSVFSLPLKSWYRIPFSFLPQWAFWLVGSSGGLVCFSGLDGLIFKALVCNPLTQTWRTLPSMHYNQQRQLLMVADRMDKSFKVIATSDIYGDKSLPTEVYDSKIDKWTVHQIMPAVNLCSSKMAYCDSRLYLETLSPLGLMMYRLDSGYWEHIPAKFPRSLLDGYLVAGTQKRLFLVGRIGLYSTLQSMRIWELDHAKIMWVEISRMPPKYFRALLRLSAERFECFGQDNLICFTSWNQGKGLIYDVDKKVWSWIAGCALQSYNSQVCFYEPRFDASVQ
;
A
#
# COMPACT_ATOMS: atom_id res chain seq x y z
N MET A 1 -50.05 -36.76 -23.51
CA MET A 1 -50.73 -35.91 -24.52
C MET A 1 -50.37 -34.47 -24.25
N ALA A 2 -49.74 -33.88 -25.26
CA ALA A 2 -49.63 -32.50 -25.72
C ALA A 2 -48.73 -31.61 -24.85
N ALA A 3 -47.59 -31.25 -25.26
CA ALA A 3 -46.98 -30.51 -26.41
C ALA A 3 -46.60 -29.11 -25.93
N ALA A 4 -45.35 -28.88 -25.80
CA ALA A 4 -44.42 -28.02 -26.53
C ALA A 4 -44.80 -26.53 -26.68
N ALA A 5 -43.91 -25.65 -26.23
CA ALA A 5 -43.52 -24.45 -26.98
C ALA A 5 -42.14 -23.97 -26.51
N GLU A 6 -41.18 -24.09 -27.41
CA GLU A 6 -39.87 -23.45 -27.37
C GLU A 6 -40.02 -21.95 -27.66
N SER A 7 -39.28 -21.13 -26.97
CA SER A 7 -38.89 -19.81 -27.51
C SER A 7 -37.44 -19.56 -27.16
N SER A 8 -36.63 -19.62 -28.21
CA SER A 8 -35.21 -19.28 -28.23
C SER A 8 -35.01 -17.76 -28.12
N GLU A 9 -34.26 -17.31 -27.14
CA GLU A 9 -33.55 -16.01 -27.20
C GLU A 9 -32.06 -16.23 -27.07
N SER A 10 -31.40 -15.98 -28.19
CA SER A 10 -29.96 -15.96 -28.33
C SER A 10 -29.38 -14.67 -27.77
N GLY A 11 -28.88 -14.71 -26.56
CA GLY A 11 -28.03 -13.68 -25.97
C GLY A 11 -26.55 -13.97 -26.21
N SER A 12 -25.94 -13.20 -27.08
CA SER A 12 -24.51 -13.29 -27.41
C SER A 12 -23.63 -12.97 -26.19
N ARG A 13 -22.91 -13.97 -25.71
CA ARG A 13 -21.84 -13.83 -24.71
C ARG A 13 -20.60 -13.21 -25.37
N LEU A 14 -20.27 -11.97 -24.99
CA LEU A 14 -18.95 -11.41 -25.24
C LEU A 14 -17.97 -11.97 -24.19
N SER A 15 -16.95 -12.66 -24.66
CA SER A 15 -15.91 -13.27 -23.83
C SER A 15 -14.96 -12.20 -23.28
N SER A 16 -14.57 -12.37 -22.03
CA SER A 16 -13.65 -11.52 -21.26
C SER A 16 -12.25 -11.32 -21.86
N SER A 17 -11.96 -11.91 -23.02
CA SER A 17 -10.71 -11.71 -23.77
C SER A 17 -10.69 -10.47 -24.67
N GLN A 18 -11.79 -9.78 -24.85
CA GLN A 18 -11.87 -8.55 -25.67
C GLN A 18 -11.65 -7.25 -24.89
N LEU A 19 -11.80 -7.26 -23.58
CA LEU A 19 -11.59 -6.07 -22.74
C LEU A 19 -10.12 -5.70 -22.47
N MET A 20 -9.17 -6.59 -22.80
CA MET A 20 -7.74 -6.30 -22.68
C MET A 20 -7.06 -5.86 -24.00
N LYS A 21 -7.78 -5.78 -25.11
CA LYS A 21 -7.20 -5.40 -26.41
C LYS A 21 -7.38 -3.95 -26.79
N ASP A 22 -8.21 -3.18 -26.09
CA ASP A 22 -8.53 -1.79 -26.49
C ASP A 22 -7.65 -0.71 -25.84
N GLU A 23 -6.69 -1.06 -25.00
CA GLU A 23 -5.78 -0.07 -24.39
C GLU A 23 -4.43 0.16 -25.12
N THR A 24 -4.18 -0.48 -26.28
CA THR A 24 -2.90 -0.35 -26.99
C THR A 24 -2.98 0.23 -28.39
N SER A 25 -4.10 0.84 -28.77
CA SER A 25 -4.22 1.45 -30.11
C SER A 25 -4.85 2.83 -30.06
N CYS A 26 -4.12 3.82 -29.62
CA CYS A 26 -4.44 5.21 -29.93
C CYS A 26 -3.15 5.96 -30.28
N ASN A 27 -2.74 5.79 -31.53
CA ASN A 27 -1.83 6.73 -32.18
C ASN A 27 -2.12 6.73 -33.69
N LYS A 28 -2.40 7.97 -34.18
CA LYS A 28 -2.49 8.43 -35.58
C LYS A 28 -3.79 8.15 -36.29
N GLU A 29 -4.57 9.23 -36.43
CA GLU A 29 -4.95 9.87 -37.66
C GLU A 29 -6.21 10.75 -37.49
N GLY A 30 -6.11 12.00 -37.94
CA GLY A 30 -7.19 12.72 -38.61
C GLY A 30 -8.23 13.47 -37.78
N CYS A 31 -7.93 14.69 -37.39
CA CYS A 31 -8.95 15.66 -37.00
C CYS A 31 -9.37 16.49 -38.21
N PRO A 32 -10.64 16.54 -38.63
CA PRO A 32 -11.09 17.43 -39.70
C PRO A 32 -11.36 18.85 -39.17
N LYS A 33 -10.88 19.83 -39.92
CA LYS A 33 -11.12 21.26 -39.73
C LYS A 33 -12.59 21.59 -39.97
N GLN A 34 -13.20 22.34 -39.09
CA GLN A 34 -14.41 23.11 -39.36
C GLN A 34 -14.08 24.60 -39.35
N GLU A 35 -14.36 25.21 -40.49
CA GLU A 35 -14.27 26.64 -40.77
C GLU A 35 -15.38 27.41 -40.05
N SER A 36 -15.08 28.61 -39.60
CA SER A 36 -16.04 29.60 -39.12
C SER A 36 -16.06 30.81 -40.08
N PRO A 37 -17.23 31.43 -40.32
CA PRO A 37 -17.31 32.57 -41.24
C PRO A 37 -17.14 33.93 -40.54
N ILE A 38 -16.53 34.79 -41.32
CA ILE A 38 -16.12 36.19 -41.16
C ILE A 38 -17.32 37.17 -41.10
N ARG A 39 -17.21 38.21 -40.27
CA ARG A 39 -17.65 39.61 -40.50
C ARG A 39 -17.03 40.48 -39.38
N GLY A 40 -16.30 41.56 -39.60
CA GLY A 40 -16.21 42.57 -40.61
C GLY A 40 -16.41 43.95 -40.00
N SER A 41 -15.52 44.90 -40.32
CA SER A 41 -15.50 46.35 -40.09
C SER A 41 -14.67 46.83 -38.85
N GLY A 42 -13.74 47.75 -38.92
CA GLY A 42 -13.35 48.71 -39.89
C GLY A 42 -12.59 49.83 -39.24
N SER A 43 -11.55 50.29 -39.91
CA SER A 43 -10.98 51.66 -40.04
C SER A 43 -10.09 52.21 -38.91
N ARG A 44 -8.91 52.46 -39.25
CA ARG A 44 -8.17 53.63 -39.78
C ARG A 44 -7.09 54.23 -38.86
N ASN A 45 -5.87 54.30 -39.45
CA ASN A 45 -4.90 55.40 -39.43
C ASN A 45 -4.18 55.73 -38.14
N THR A 46 -2.89 55.88 -38.07
CA THR A 46 -1.90 56.59 -38.90
C THR A 46 -0.50 56.35 -38.42
N SER A 47 0.45 56.19 -39.36
CA SER A 47 1.88 56.39 -39.08
C SER A 47 2.19 57.89 -39.15
N PRO A 48 3.35 58.37 -38.64
CA PRO A 48 4.56 58.39 -39.47
C PRO A 48 5.94 58.29 -38.76
N SER A 49 6.86 57.68 -39.50
CA SER A 49 8.27 58.01 -39.76
C SER A 49 9.15 58.79 -38.78
N GLY A 50 10.39 58.28 -38.65
CA GLY A 50 11.51 59.12 -38.19
C GLY A 50 12.82 58.37 -37.92
N ARG A 51 13.62 58.16 -38.96
CA ARG A 51 15.09 58.20 -39.16
C ARG A 51 16.05 57.86 -37.99
N VAL A 52 16.86 56.83 -38.25
CA VAL A 52 18.35 56.82 -38.42
C VAL A 52 19.22 57.34 -37.27
N GLY A 53 20.11 56.47 -36.82
CA GLY A 53 21.27 56.79 -35.99
C GLY A 53 22.08 55.59 -35.62
N SER A 54 23.00 55.16 -36.51
CA SER A 54 24.04 54.19 -36.22
C SER A 54 25.07 54.75 -35.24
N ARG A 55 25.41 53.95 -34.18
CA ARG A 55 26.75 54.03 -33.57
C ARG A 55 27.09 52.70 -32.92
N ASN A 56 28.19 52.15 -33.39
CA ASN A 56 28.96 51.03 -32.82
C ASN A 56 29.39 51.35 -31.41
N THR A 57 29.19 50.40 -30.49
CA THR A 57 30.08 50.22 -29.34
C THR A 57 30.04 48.75 -28.88
N SER A 58 31.24 48.22 -28.62
CA SER A 58 31.64 46.89 -28.25
C SER A 58 30.96 46.29 -27.02
N PRO A 59 30.93 44.95 -26.84
CA PRO A 59 30.21 44.26 -25.78
C PRO A 59 30.95 44.37 -24.44
N SER A 60 30.35 45.03 -23.47
CA SER A 60 30.77 44.93 -22.08
C SER A 60 30.30 43.63 -21.44
N ARG A 61 31.26 42.93 -20.83
CA ARG A 61 31.11 41.74 -19.99
C ARG A 61 29.91 41.89 -19.01
N GLN A 62 28.85 41.14 -19.25
CA GLN A 62 27.83 40.90 -18.21
C GLN A 62 28.43 40.01 -17.14
N LYS A 63 28.55 40.52 -15.91
CA LYS A 63 28.79 39.77 -14.70
C LYS A 63 27.60 38.84 -14.46
N VAL A 64 27.81 37.52 -14.56
CA VAL A 64 26.88 36.50 -14.10
C VAL A 64 26.79 36.64 -12.57
N VAL A 65 25.71 37.19 -12.09
CA VAL A 65 25.34 37.17 -10.67
C VAL A 65 24.90 35.72 -10.39
N LYS A 66 25.77 34.94 -9.76
CA LYS A 66 25.42 33.66 -9.17
C LYS A 66 24.48 33.94 -7.99
N THR A 67 23.19 33.84 -8.19
CA THR A 67 22.22 33.71 -7.09
C THR A 67 22.48 32.37 -6.41
N LYS A 68 23.07 32.39 -5.24
CA LYS A 68 23.08 31.26 -4.30
C LYS A 68 21.63 30.85 -4.04
N PRO A 69 21.30 29.54 -4.08
CA PRO A 69 20.03 29.08 -3.53
C PRO A 69 20.01 29.46 -2.04
N ARG A 70 18.92 30.09 -1.61
CA ARG A 70 18.68 30.37 -0.18
C ARG A 70 18.79 29.04 0.56
N GLY A 71 19.86 28.92 1.34
CA GLY A 71 20.06 27.82 2.25
C GLY A 71 18.90 27.76 3.25
N LEU A 72 18.46 26.55 3.53
CA LEU A 72 17.78 26.24 4.76
C LEU A 72 18.63 26.82 5.90
N ASP A 73 17.98 27.54 6.79
CA ASP A 73 18.60 28.24 7.90
C ASP A 73 19.58 27.32 8.64
N GLU A 74 20.77 27.79 8.86
CA GLU A 74 21.85 27.07 9.58
C GLU A 74 21.42 26.65 11.00
N GLU A 75 20.38 27.25 11.58
CA GLU A 75 19.80 26.85 12.86
C GLU A 75 19.14 25.46 12.82
N THR A 76 18.61 25.01 11.68
CA THR A 76 17.96 23.68 11.57
C THR A 76 18.98 22.55 11.43
N VAL A 77 20.17 22.85 10.96
CA VAL A 77 21.28 21.88 10.86
C VAL A 77 22.03 21.75 12.18
N ALA A 78 22.08 22.85 12.97
CA ALA A 78 22.74 22.90 14.26
C ALA A 78 22.00 22.11 15.37
N THR A 79 20.69 21.89 15.23
CA THR A 79 19.90 21.15 16.24
C THR A 79 20.02 19.65 16.14
N PHE A 80 20.42 19.09 15.00
CA PHE A 80 20.68 17.65 14.86
C PHE A 80 22.09 17.21 15.27
N GLY A 81 23.02 18.15 15.46
CA GLY A 81 24.41 17.90 15.86
C GLY A 81 24.71 17.99 17.36
N LYS A 82 23.74 18.40 18.19
CA LYS A 82 23.99 18.68 19.61
C LYS A 82 23.45 17.69 20.62
N ALA A 83 23.06 16.51 20.20
CA ALA A 83 22.61 15.45 21.12
C ALA A 83 23.66 14.32 21.33
N VAL A 84 24.89 14.54 20.95
CA VAL A 84 25.99 13.68 21.36
C VAL A 84 26.73 14.43 22.48
N HIS A 85 26.60 13.94 23.71
CA HIS A 85 27.47 14.38 24.80
C HIS A 85 28.90 14.16 24.33
N PRO A 86 29.74 15.20 24.18
CA PRO A 86 31.08 15.07 23.63
C PRO A 86 32.04 14.24 24.51
N ASP A 87 31.61 13.88 25.72
CA ASP A 87 32.45 13.26 26.73
C ASP A 87 32.20 11.77 26.98
N VAL A 88 31.30 11.11 26.21
CA VAL A 88 31.11 9.66 26.30
C VAL A 88 31.59 9.00 25.02
N GLN A 89 32.89 9.00 24.82
CA GLN A 89 33.52 8.19 23.80
C GLN A 89 33.83 6.82 24.40
N MET A 90 33.11 5.79 23.89
CA MET A 90 33.38 4.42 24.31
C MET A 90 34.68 3.97 23.65
N GLU A 91 35.65 3.61 24.47
CA GLU A 91 36.99 3.21 24.01
C GLU A 91 36.92 1.98 23.09
N ASP A 92 37.69 1.94 22.03
CA ASP A 92 37.73 0.85 21.05
C ASP A 92 37.95 -0.52 21.69
N ILE A 93 38.71 -0.56 22.83
CA ILE A 93 38.97 -1.75 23.60
C ILE A 93 37.68 -2.34 24.19
N ILE A 94 36.74 -1.50 24.67
CA ILE A 94 35.47 -1.95 25.24
C ILE A 94 34.64 -2.64 24.18
N TRP A 95 34.55 -2.06 22.97
CA TRP A 95 33.85 -2.67 21.86
C TRP A 95 34.44 -3.99 21.40
N ALA A 96 35.78 -4.08 21.38
CA ALA A 96 36.51 -5.29 21.01
C ALA A 96 36.33 -6.43 22.02
N MET A 97 36.11 -6.10 23.30
CA MET A 97 35.96 -7.04 24.41
C MET A 97 34.49 -7.39 24.72
N LEU A 98 33.53 -6.80 24.04
CA LEU A 98 32.11 -7.14 24.26
C LEU A 98 31.87 -8.63 24.03
N PRO A 99 31.26 -9.34 24.98
CA PRO A 99 30.79 -10.70 24.79
C PRO A 99 29.87 -10.80 23.60
N GLU A 100 29.93 -11.92 22.91
CA GLU A 100 29.17 -12.11 21.66
C GLU A 100 27.64 -11.98 21.85
N ASP A 101 27.15 -12.51 22.95
CA ASP A 101 25.73 -12.44 23.30
C ASP A 101 25.27 -10.99 23.49
N LEU A 102 26.04 -10.18 24.20
CA LEU A 102 25.71 -8.76 24.39
C LEU A 102 25.78 -7.98 23.08
N LEU A 103 26.73 -8.29 22.21
CA LEU A 103 26.82 -7.66 20.90
C LEU A 103 25.60 -8.04 20.06
N ASN A 104 25.20 -9.31 20.02
CA ASN A 104 24.04 -9.80 19.30
C ASN A 104 22.75 -9.16 19.83
N GLU A 105 22.63 -9.00 21.16
CA GLU A 105 21.49 -8.35 21.79
C GLU A 105 21.39 -6.86 21.42
N ILE A 106 22.52 -6.14 21.42
CA ILE A 106 22.58 -4.74 21.00
C ILE A 106 22.21 -4.62 19.52
N LEU A 107 22.81 -5.44 18.65
CA LEU A 107 22.57 -5.39 17.23
C LEU A 107 21.13 -5.82 16.85
N ALA A 108 20.51 -6.71 17.63
CA ALA A 108 19.11 -7.09 17.43
C ALA A 108 18.13 -5.92 17.62
N ARG A 109 18.50 -4.93 18.44
CA ARG A 109 17.69 -3.71 18.65
C ARG A 109 17.91 -2.63 17.60
N VAL A 110 18.91 -2.79 16.74
CA VAL A 110 19.16 -1.84 15.63
C VAL A 110 18.08 -2.02 14.56
N PRO A 111 17.50 -0.93 14.02
CA PRO A 111 16.53 -1.03 12.95
C PRO A 111 17.05 -1.88 11.79
N PRO A 112 16.27 -2.83 11.24
CA PRO A 112 16.73 -3.83 10.27
C PRO A 112 17.46 -3.24 9.05
N PHE A 113 17.02 -2.08 8.53
CA PHE A 113 17.69 -1.43 7.40
C PHE A 113 19.09 -0.87 7.74
N MET A 114 19.35 -0.56 9.00
CA MET A 114 20.67 -0.12 9.46
C MET A 114 21.63 -1.31 9.58
N ILE A 115 21.16 -2.50 9.91
CA ILE A 115 21.98 -3.71 10.02
C ILE A 115 22.68 -4.02 8.70
N PHE A 116 22.04 -3.78 7.55
CA PHE A 116 22.69 -3.96 6.25
C PHE A 116 23.91 -3.05 6.06
N ARG A 117 23.92 -1.85 6.65
CA ARG A 117 25.10 -0.97 6.66
C ARG A 117 26.16 -1.48 7.60
N LEU A 118 25.78 -1.96 8.78
CA LEU A 118 26.71 -2.48 9.78
C LEU A 118 27.47 -3.71 9.28
N ARG A 119 26.92 -4.48 8.37
CA ARG A 119 27.60 -5.62 7.73
C ARG A 119 28.87 -5.26 6.99
N SER A 120 29.07 -4.02 6.61
CA SER A 120 30.30 -3.55 5.95
C SER A 120 31.44 -3.24 6.93
N VAL A 121 31.19 -3.22 8.24
CA VAL A 121 32.14 -2.85 9.27
C VAL A 121 33.24 -3.92 9.43
N CYS A 122 32.84 -5.19 9.59
CA CYS A 122 33.81 -6.30 9.72
C CYS A 122 33.18 -7.64 9.29
N LYS A 123 34.03 -8.67 9.14
CA LYS A 123 33.60 -10.03 8.76
C LYS A 123 32.58 -10.62 9.75
N ARG A 124 32.80 -10.42 11.06
CA ARG A 124 31.90 -10.86 12.13
C ARG A 124 30.49 -10.26 11.94
N TRP A 125 30.40 -8.95 11.76
CA TRP A 125 29.11 -8.28 11.54
C TRP A 125 28.47 -8.63 10.19
N ASN A 126 29.30 -8.97 9.20
CA ASN A 126 28.74 -9.43 7.92
C ASN A 126 28.03 -10.78 8.03
N SER A 127 28.45 -11.65 8.93
CA SER A 127 27.82 -12.98 9.14
C SER A 127 26.65 -12.97 10.11
N ILE A 128 26.38 -11.86 10.80
CA ILE A 128 25.40 -11.76 11.90
C ILE A 128 23.99 -12.25 11.53
N LEU A 129 23.53 -12.02 10.31
CA LEU A 129 22.21 -12.46 9.86
C LEU A 129 22.06 -13.98 9.74
N ARG A 130 23.18 -14.73 9.88
CA ARG A 130 23.21 -16.20 9.89
C ARG A 130 23.39 -16.77 11.29
N ASP A 131 23.57 -15.89 12.29
CA ASP A 131 23.76 -16.28 13.66
C ASP A 131 22.41 -16.54 14.33
N ASN A 132 22.21 -17.75 14.83
CA ASN A 132 20.99 -18.16 15.52
C ASN A 132 20.76 -17.38 16.82
N SER A 133 21.84 -17.00 17.52
CA SER A 133 21.76 -16.19 18.73
C SER A 133 21.21 -14.80 18.40
N PHE A 134 21.71 -14.16 17.33
CA PHE A 134 21.18 -12.90 16.84
C PHE A 134 19.70 -13.00 16.45
N LEU A 135 19.32 -14.05 15.68
CA LEU A 135 17.93 -14.24 15.27
C LEU A 135 17.00 -14.47 16.47
N LYS A 136 17.49 -15.16 17.51
CA LYS A 136 16.76 -15.35 18.78
C LYS A 136 16.52 -13.99 19.46
N PHE A 137 17.57 -13.21 19.71
CA PHE A 137 17.42 -11.88 20.32
C PHE A 137 16.54 -10.96 19.46
N HIS A 138 16.66 -11.02 18.14
CA HIS A 138 15.83 -10.24 17.23
C HIS A 138 14.34 -10.63 17.32
N SER A 139 14.03 -11.91 17.58
CA SER A 139 12.64 -12.37 17.77
C SER A 139 12.01 -11.84 19.06
N GLU A 140 12.83 -11.55 20.08
CA GLU A 140 12.42 -11.00 21.36
C GLU A 140 12.16 -9.48 21.30
N VAL A 141 12.71 -8.79 20.29
CA VAL A 141 12.46 -7.35 20.10
C VAL A 141 11.00 -7.14 19.69
N PRO A 142 10.24 -6.31 20.41
CA PRO A 142 8.80 -6.15 20.15
C PRO A 142 8.50 -5.70 18.72
N SER A 143 8.98 -4.55 18.31
CA SER A 143 8.85 -4.02 16.97
C SER A 143 9.82 -2.88 16.73
N HIS A 144 10.32 -2.77 15.50
CA HIS A 144 11.08 -1.59 15.05
C HIS A 144 10.17 -0.52 14.43
N GLY A 145 8.85 -0.68 14.59
CA GLY A 145 7.82 0.16 14.00
C GLY A 145 7.48 -0.20 12.55
N PRO A 146 6.26 0.15 12.13
CA PRO A 146 5.79 -0.16 10.79
C PRO A 146 6.52 0.66 9.73
N CYS A 147 6.66 0.03 8.57
CA CYS A 147 7.15 0.66 7.35
C CYS A 147 6.06 0.63 6.29
N LEU A 148 6.17 1.44 5.26
CA LEU A 148 5.33 1.36 4.07
C LEU A 148 6.12 0.69 2.95
N LEU A 149 5.66 -0.48 2.54
CA LEU A 149 6.16 -1.18 1.38
C LEU A 149 5.40 -0.72 0.14
N THR A 150 6.12 -0.27 -0.87
CA THR A 150 5.58 0.02 -2.19
C THR A 150 6.12 -0.98 -3.19
N PHE A 151 5.26 -1.50 -4.03
CA PHE A 151 5.58 -2.52 -5.03
C PHE A 151 4.91 -2.19 -6.35
N TRP A 152 5.68 -2.19 -7.43
CA TRP A 152 5.17 -2.06 -8.78
C TRP A 152 5.93 -3.00 -9.72
N LYS A 153 5.19 -3.73 -10.52
CA LYS A 153 5.72 -4.68 -11.48
C LYS A 153 4.94 -4.62 -12.77
N ASN A 154 5.66 -4.62 -13.88
CA ASN A 154 5.11 -4.91 -15.20
C ASN A 154 6.00 -5.95 -15.89
N SER A 155 5.76 -6.24 -17.15
CA SER A 155 6.53 -7.24 -17.92
C SER A 155 8.04 -6.95 -18.01
N GLN A 156 8.45 -5.69 -17.84
CA GLN A 156 9.85 -5.26 -18.05
C GLN A 156 10.51 -4.70 -16.80
N ILE A 157 9.72 -4.09 -15.90
CA ILE A 157 10.24 -3.31 -14.79
C ILE A 157 9.63 -3.83 -13.47
N LEU A 158 10.49 -4.02 -12.48
CA LEU A 158 10.12 -4.28 -11.10
C LEU A 158 10.74 -3.19 -10.24
N GLN A 159 9.89 -2.44 -9.54
CA GLN A 159 10.31 -1.40 -8.59
C GLN A 159 9.67 -1.65 -7.23
N SER A 160 10.47 -1.51 -6.19
CA SER A 160 10.00 -1.68 -4.82
C SER A 160 10.86 -0.86 -3.86
N SER A 161 10.19 -0.26 -2.90
CA SER A 161 10.85 0.57 -1.89
C SER A 161 10.09 0.45 -0.57
N VAL A 162 10.79 0.73 0.52
CA VAL A 162 10.19 0.75 1.86
C VAL A 162 10.51 2.08 2.51
N PHE A 163 9.47 2.75 2.99
CA PHE A 163 9.62 3.93 3.84
C PHE A 163 9.57 3.52 5.30
N SER A 164 10.65 3.73 6.01
CA SER A 164 10.67 3.53 7.47
C SER A 164 10.07 4.74 8.17
N LEU A 165 8.96 4.56 8.86
CA LEU A 165 8.30 5.63 9.63
C LEU A 165 9.19 6.14 10.77
N PRO A 166 9.86 5.27 11.56
CA PRO A 166 10.77 5.73 12.61
C PRO A 166 11.98 6.49 12.08
N LEU A 167 12.59 6.00 10.99
CA LEU A 167 13.81 6.60 10.41
C LEU A 167 13.50 7.73 9.41
N LYS A 168 12.24 7.93 9.05
CA LYS A 168 11.75 8.91 8.05
C LYS A 168 12.53 8.87 6.75
N SER A 169 12.89 7.67 6.30
CA SER A 169 13.78 7.47 5.15
C SER A 169 13.30 6.32 4.26
N TRP A 170 13.57 6.47 2.95
CA TRP A 170 13.29 5.45 1.95
C TRP A 170 14.48 4.51 1.78
N TYR A 171 14.18 3.23 1.66
CA TYR A 171 15.13 2.16 1.40
C TYR A 171 14.69 1.36 0.18
N ARG A 172 15.64 0.96 -0.66
CA ARG A 172 15.37 0.02 -1.74
C ARG A 172 15.33 -1.39 -1.17
N ILE A 173 14.31 -2.16 -1.51
CA ILE A 173 14.20 -3.57 -1.17
C ILE A 173 13.99 -4.38 -2.47
N PRO A 174 14.89 -5.31 -2.82
CA PRO A 174 14.76 -6.07 -4.06
C PRO A 174 13.74 -7.20 -3.90
N PHE A 175 12.94 -7.40 -4.95
CA PHE A 175 12.06 -8.56 -5.12
C PHE A 175 12.37 -9.35 -6.41
N SER A 176 13.58 -9.15 -6.97
CA SER A 176 14.04 -9.87 -8.16
C SER A 176 14.18 -11.38 -7.97
N PHE A 177 14.19 -11.84 -6.71
CA PHE A 177 14.21 -13.27 -6.36
C PHE A 177 12.86 -13.96 -6.51
N LEU A 178 11.75 -13.18 -6.67
CA LEU A 178 10.41 -13.75 -6.82
C LEU A 178 10.18 -14.25 -8.26
N PRO A 179 9.35 -15.29 -8.46
CA PRO A 179 8.97 -15.76 -9.77
C PRO A 179 8.20 -14.69 -10.55
N GLN A 180 8.25 -14.80 -11.89
CA GLN A 180 7.62 -13.80 -12.76
C GLN A 180 6.11 -13.70 -12.58
N TRP A 181 5.43 -14.78 -12.26
CA TRP A 181 3.99 -14.82 -12.04
C TRP A 181 3.53 -14.11 -10.76
N ALA A 182 4.42 -13.88 -9.79
CA ALA A 182 4.09 -13.10 -8.58
C ALA A 182 3.95 -11.63 -8.95
N PHE A 183 2.70 -11.19 -9.12
CA PHE A 183 2.39 -9.88 -9.69
C PHE A 183 1.61 -8.98 -8.74
N TRP A 184 0.70 -9.52 -7.94
CA TRP A 184 -0.15 -8.75 -7.04
C TRP A 184 0.32 -8.87 -5.60
N LEU A 185 0.54 -7.72 -4.98
CA LEU A 185 0.85 -7.61 -3.55
C LEU A 185 -0.45 -7.79 -2.76
N VAL A 186 -0.56 -8.90 -2.06
CA VAL A 186 -1.72 -9.19 -1.19
C VAL A 186 -1.66 -8.35 0.09
N GLY A 187 -0.53 -8.36 0.75
CA GLY A 187 -0.31 -7.65 2.00
C GLY A 187 0.85 -8.23 2.79
N SER A 188 1.02 -7.77 4.03
CA SER A 188 2.05 -8.28 4.93
C SER A 188 1.53 -8.52 6.33
N SER A 189 2.16 -9.44 7.05
CA SER A 189 1.90 -9.73 8.46
C SER A 189 3.13 -10.39 9.08
N GLY A 190 3.50 -10.00 10.31
CA GLY A 190 4.57 -10.63 11.09
C GLY A 190 5.95 -10.68 10.45
N GLY A 191 6.26 -9.74 9.55
CA GLY A 191 7.54 -9.70 8.82
C GLY A 191 7.52 -10.44 7.47
N LEU A 192 6.44 -11.14 7.16
CA LEU A 192 6.24 -11.82 5.89
C LEU A 192 5.39 -10.96 4.94
N VAL A 193 5.59 -11.17 3.64
CA VAL A 193 4.83 -10.53 2.56
C VAL A 193 4.23 -11.60 1.67
N CYS A 194 2.94 -11.47 1.37
CA CYS A 194 2.21 -12.37 0.50
C CYS A 194 2.01 -11.73 -0.87
N PHE A 195 2.24 -12.52 -1.91
CA PHE A 195 1.96 -12.17 -3.30
C PHE A 195 1.05 -13.21 -3.94
N SER A 196 0.29 -12.78 -4.92
CA SER A 196 -0.49 -13.66 -5.79
C SER A 196 -0.23 -13.36 -7.26
N GLY A 197 -0.67 -14.26 -8.13
CA GLY A 197 -0.56 -14.08 -9.56
C GLY A 197 -1.05 -15.28 -10.35
N LEU A 198 -0.91 -15.19 -11.67
CA LEU A 198 -1.28 -16.24 -12.60
C LEU A 198 -0.02 -16.85 -13.22
N ASP A 199 0.14 -18.16 -13.08
CA ASP A 199 1.14 -18.96 -13.78
C ASP A 199 0.42 -19.74 -14.90
N GLY A 200 0.42 -19.20 -16.09
CA GLY A 200 -0.50 -19.60 -17.14
C GLY A 200 -1.95 -19.30 -16.75
N LEU A 201 -2.77 -20.33 -16.60
CA LEU A 201 -4.17 -20.22 -16.17
C LEU A 201 -4.37 -20.56 -14.68
N ILE A 202 -3.29 -20.88 -13.96
CA ILE A 202 -3.37 -21.32 -12.57
C ILE A 202 -3.14 -20.12 -11.65
N PHE A 203 -4.12 -19.80 -10.81
CA PHE A 203 -3.97 -18.80 -9.77
C PHE A 203 -3.14 -19.35 -8.61
N LYS A 204 -2.06 -18.67 -8.28
CA LYS A 204 -1.09 -19.08 -7.24
C LYS A 204 -0.87 -17.96 -6.22
N ALA A 205 -0.46 -18.38 -5.04
CA ALA A 205 0.03 -17.47 -4.00
C ALA A 205 1.39 -17.92 -3.51
N LEU A 206 2.19 -16.98 -3.05
CA LEU A 206 3.45 -17.22 -2.35
C LEU A 206 3.60 -16.30 -1.16
N VAL A 207 4.42 -16.73 -0.21
CA VAL A 207 4.82 -15.94 0.95
C VAL A 207 6.33 -15.81 0.94
N CYS A 208 6.84 -14.64 1.25
CA CYS A 208 8.28 -14.37 1.31
C CYS A 208 8.67 -13.52 2.51
N ASN A 209 9.92 -13.64 2.92
CA ASN A 209 10.58 -12.67 3.77
C ASN A 209 11.51 -11.79 2.92
N PRO A 210 11.19 -10.51 2.72
CA PRO A 210 11.98 -9.63 1.85
C PRO A 210 13.41 -9.38 2.34
N LEU A 211 13.65 -9.45 3.65
CA LEU A 211 14.97 -9.18 4.22
C LEU A 211 15.94 -10.35 4.03
N THR A 212 15.44 -11.58 4.17
CA THR A 212 16.25 -12.81 3.98
C THR A 212 16.19 -13.32 2.55
N GLN A 213 15.29 -12.78 1.72
CA GLN A 213 15.02 -13.20 0.33
C GLN A 213 14.59 -14.67 0.21
N THR A 214 14.02 -15.22 1.28
CA THR A 214 13.42 -16.55 1.29
C THR A 214 11.97 -16.45 0.86
N TRP A 215 11.49 -17.44 0.13
CA TRP A 215 10.10 -17.50 -0.30
C TRP A 215 9.62 -18.93 -0.48
N ARG A 216 8.30 -19.10 -0.45
CA ARG A 216 7.63 -20.37 -0.62
C ARG A 216 6.35 -20.19 -1.43
N THR A 217 6.15 -21.00 -2.46
CA THR A 217 4.86 -21.10 -3.14
C THR A 217 3.92 -21.95 -2.30
N LEU A 218 2.69 -21.49 -2.11
CA LEU A 218 1.67 -22.24 -1.42
C LEU A 218 1.12 -23.35 -2.34
N PRO A 219 0.65 -24.48 -1.79
CA PRO A 219 -0.07 -25.50 -2.55
C PRO A 219 -1.23 -24.91 -3.33
N SER A 220 -1.68 -25.60 -4.39
CA SER A 220 -2.83 -25.15 -5.16
C SER A 220 -4.10 -25.16 -4.31
N MET A 221 -4.91 -24.10 -4.46
CA MET A 221 -6.24 -24.03 -3.88
C MET A 221 -7.17 -25.04 -4.54
N HIS A 222 -8.24 -25.41 -3.87
CA HIS A 222 -9.27 -26.29 -4.44
C HIS A 222 -10.03 -25.63 -5.58
N TYR A 223 -10.20 -24.30 -5.49
CA TYR A 223 -10.89 -23.50 -6.50
C TYR A 223 -9.88 -22.58 -7.20
N ASN A 224 -9.62 -22.87 -8.47
CA ASN A 224 -8.61 -22.14 -9.28
C ASN A 224 -9.19 -20.87 -9.93
N GLN A 225 -9.78 -19.99 -9.14
CA GLN A 225 -10.19 -18.67 -9.57
C GLN A 225 -9.34 -17.58 -8.90
N GLN A 226 -9.29 -16.42 -9.51
CA GLN A 226 -8.65 -15.26 -8.91
C GLN A 226 -9.45 -14.77 -7.71
N ARG A 227 -8.89 -14.90 -6.52
CA ARG A 227 -9.58 -14.66 -5.25
C ARG A 227 -8.99 -13.49 -4.48
N GLN A 228 -9.81 -12.89 -3.63
CA GLN A 228 -9.30 -11.98 -2.61
C GLN A 228 -8.58 -12.78 -1.54
N LEU A 229 -7.34 -12.40 -1.28
CA LEU A 229 -6.49 -13.05 -0.29
C LEU A 229 -6.16 -12.10 0.85
N LEU A 230 -6.00 -12.65 2.04
CA LEU A 230 -5.47 -11.97 3.21
C LEU A 230 -4.53 -12.92 3.96
N MET A 231 -3.37 -12.42 4.38
CA MET A 231 -2.41 -13.18 5.17
C MET A 231 -2.37 -12.69 6.62
N VAL A 232 -2.29 -13.64 7.54
CA VAL A 232 -2.14 -13.40 8.97
C VAL A 232 -1.01 -14.28 9.50
N ALA A 233 -0.04 -13.67 10.15
CA ALA A 233 1.06 -14.39 10.79
C ALA A 233 0.93 -14.35 12.32
N ASP A 234 1.20 -15.49 12.93
CA ASP A 234 1.40 -15.61 14.36
C ASP A 234 2.91 -15.66 14.64
N ARG A 235 3.44 -14.60 15.27
CA ARG A 235 4.86 -14.49 15.57
C ARG A 235 5.30 -15.48 16.65
N MET A 236 4.46 -15.73 17.65
CA MET A 236 4.80 -16.62 18.77
C MET A 236 4.94 -18.06 18.27
N ASP A 237 4.01 -18.48 17.45
CA ASP A 237 3.99 -19.82 16.85
C ASP A 237 4.85 -19.95 15.58
N LYS A 238 5.47 -18.83 15.11
CA LYS A 238 6.22 -18.75 13.84
C LYS A 238 5.45 -19.36 12.67
N SER A 239 4.14 -19.15 12.64
CA SER A 239 3.22 -19.73 11.64
C SER A 239 2.43 -18.63 10.96
N PHE A 240 1.82 -18.95 9.83
CA PHE A 240 0.94 -18.02 9.14
C PHE A 240 -0.24 -18.76 8.50
N LYS A 241 -1.32 -18.02 8.30
CA LYS A 241 -2.49 -18.47 7.55
C LYS A 241 -2.74 -17.52 6.38
N VAL A 242 -3.25 -18.07 5.28
CA VAL A 242 -3.75 -17.26 4.16
C VAL A 242 -5.22 -17.61 3.94
N ILE A 243 -6.06 -16.60 3.97
CA ILE A 243 -7.51 -16.75 3.81
C ILE A 243 -7.85 -16.32 2.39
N ALA A 244 -8.48 -17.19 1.63
CA ALA A 244 -9.02 -16.93 0.30
C ALA A 244 -10.54 -16.85 0.38
N THR A 245 -11.11 -15.71 0.04
CA THR A 245 -12.55 -15.49 0.07
C THR A 245 -13.16 -15.64 -1.33
N SER A 246 -14.12 -14.80 -1.69
CA SER A 246 -14.83 -14.83 -2.97
C SER A 246 -13.94 -14.54 -4.19
N ASP A 247 -14.45 -14.86 -5.35
CA ASP A 247 -13.91 -14.45 -6.64
C ASP A 247 -13.96 -12.92 -6.79
N ILE A 248 -12.87 -12.33 -7.33
CA ILE A 248 -12.78 -10.87 -7.55
C ILE A 248 -13.68 -10.43 -8.72
N TYR A 249 -13.91 -11.30 -9.70
CA TYR A 249 -14.58 -10.98 -10.95
C TYR A 249 -15.87 -11.78 -11.22
N GLY A 250 -16.22 -12.69 -10.34
CA GLY A 250 -17.30 -13.64 -10.57
C GLY A 250 -18.56 -13.38 -9.77
N ASP A 251 -19.69 -13.68 -10.37
CA ASP A 251 -20.99 -13.69 -9.71
C ASP A 251 -21.21 -14.93 -8.81
N LYS A 252 -20.18 -15.77 -8.70
CA LYS A 252 -20.28 -17.03 -7.96
C LYS A 252 -19.73 -16.91 -6.55
N SER A 253 -20.56 -17.23 -5.58
CA SER A 253 -20.10 -17.44 -4.20
C SER A 253 -19.21 -18.67 -4.15
N LEU A 254 -17.95 -18.49 -3.78
CA LEU A 254 -17.02 -19.59 -3.58
C LEU A 254 -16.87 -19.89 -2.08
N PRO A 255 -16.59 -21.16 -1.72
CA PRO A 255 -16.23 -21.49 -0.36
C PRO A 255 -14.98 -20.73 0.08
N THR A 256 -14.94 -20.33 1.33
CA THR A 256 -13.74 -19.76 1.92
C THR A 256 -12.72 -20.86 2.08
N GLU A 257 -11.49 -20.62 1.63
CA GLU A 257 -10.38 -21.54 1.86
C GLU A 257 -9.35 -20.91 2.79
N VAL A 258 -8.84 -21.67 3.71
CA VAL A 258 -7.81 -21.24 4.65
C VAL A 258 -6.60 -22.16 4.52
N TYR A 259 -5.48 -21.57 4.14
CA TYR A 259 -4.18 -22.22 4.21
C TYR A 259 -3.61 -22.08 5.61
N ASP A 260 -3.08 -23.17 6.15
CA ASP A 260 -2.36 -23.17 7.42
C ASP A 260 -0.92 -23.70 7.19
N SER A 261 0.07 -22.86 7.49
CA SER A 261 1.48 -23.20 7.30
C SER A 261 1.96 -24.34 8.20
N LYS A 262 1.29 -24.62 9.33
CA LYS A 262 1.65 -25.71 10.23
C LYS A 262 1.39 -27.09 9.64
N ILE A 263 0.36 -27.20 8.82
CA ILE A 263 -0.05 -28.46 8.18
C ILE A 263 0.20 -28.48 6.68
N ASP A 264 0.65 -27.35 6.11
CA ASP A 264 0.91 -27.15 4.67
C ASP A 264 -0.27 -27.50 3.76
N LYS A 265 -1.48 -27.14 4.15
CA LYS A 265 -2.70 -27.50 3.41
C LYS A 265 -3.72 -26.37 3.43
N TRP A 266 -4.52 -26.33 2.34
CA TRP A 266 -5.76 -25.58 2.29
C TRP A 266 -6.90 -26.40 2.87
N THR A 267 -7.75 -25.78 3.67
CA THR A 267 -9.01 -26.33 4.19
C THR A 267 -10.16 -25.52 3.66
N VAL A 268 -11.22 -26.21 3.22
CA VAL A 268 -12.43 -25.57 2.69
C VAL A 268 -13.41 -25.37 3.83
N HIS A 269 -13.89 -24.13 3.96
CA HIS A 269 -14.83 -23.70 4.97
C HIS A 269 -16.16 -23.26 4.35
N GLN A 270 -17.01 -22.63 5.15
CA GLN A 270 -18.33 -22.21 4.72
C GLN A 270 -18.26 -21.24 3.52
N ILE A 271 -19.24 -21.37 2.63
CA ILE A 271 -19.48 -20.38 1.56
C ILE A 271 -19.92 -19.08 2.22
N MET A 272 -19.30 -17.97 1.83
CA MET A 272 -19.79 -16.68 2.22
C MET A 272 -21.20 -16.47 1.65
N PRO A 273 -22.18 -16.01 2.44
CA PRO A 273 -23.51 -15.69 1.91
C PRO A 273 -23.41 -14.80 0.68
N ALA A 274 -24.17 -15.13 -0.35
CA ALA A 274 -24.10 -14.46 -1.65
C ALA A 274 -24.37 -12.96 -1.48
N VAL A 275 -23.33 -12.15 -1.66
CA VAL A 275 -23.35 -10.70 -1.55
C VAL A 275 -22.34 -10.14 -2.51
N ASN A 276 -22.70 -9.07 -3.20
CA ASN A 276 -21.74 -8.33 -3.98
C ASN A 276 -20.73 -7.68 -3.01
N LEU A 277 -19.47 -8.00 -3.19
CA LEU A 277 -18.40 -7.42 -2.38
C LEU A 277 -18.06 -6.01 -2.84
N CYS A 278 -17.83 -5.13 -1.91
CA CYS A 278 -17.05 -3.96 -2.19
C CYS A 278 -15.61 -4.38 -2.50
N SER A 279 -14.97 -3.77 -3.48
CA SER A 279 -13.55 -3.96 -3.77
C SER A 279 -12.64 -3.48 -2.64
N SER A 280 -13.22 -3.11 -1.50
CA SER A 280 -12.50 -2.67 -0.31
C SER A 280 -11.65 -3.79 0.27
N LYS A 281 -10.51 -3.40 0.81
CA LYS A 281 -9.59 -4.34 1.45
C LYS A 281 -10.26 -4.95 2.69
N MET A 282 -9.96 -6.22 2.91
CA MET A 282 -10.37 -6.94 4.10
C MET A 282 -9.64 -6.41 5.32
N ALA A 283 -10.30 -6.34 6.46
CA ALA A 283 -9.70 -6.01 7.73
C ALA A 283 -9.68 -7.23 8.66
N TYR A 284 -8.54 -7.49 9.30
CA TYR A 284 -8.39 -8.60 10.23
C TYR A 284 -7.96 -8.11 11.61
N CYS A 285 -8.76 -8.39 12.60
CA CYS A 285 -8.43 -8.16 14.00
C CYS A 285 -9.15 -9.18 14.89
N ASP A 286 -8.53 -9.53 16.01
CA ASP A 286 -9.09 -10.43 17.02
C ASP A 286 -9.61 -11.77 16.45
N SER A 287 -8.78 -12.43 15.61
CA SER A 287 -9.12 -13.71 14.94
C SER A 287 -10.38 -13.64 14.05
N ARG A 288 -10.78 -12.44 13.63
CA ARG A 288 -11.94 -12.18 12.79
C ARG A 288 -11.55 -11.38 11.55
N LEU A 289 -12.08 -11.83 10.43
CA LEU A 289 -11.97 -11.13 9.15
C LEU A 289 -13.25 -10.34 8.92
N TYR A 290 -13.13 -9.07 8.58
CA TYR A 290 -14.26 -8.20 8.27
C TYR A 290 -14.23 -7.79 6.81
N LEU A 291 -15.42 -7.78 6.19
CA LEU A 291 -15.66 -7.41 4.80
C LEU A 291 -16.88 -6.50 4.72
N GLU A 292 -16.79 -5.50 3.87
CA GLU A 292 -17.93 -4.67 3.48
C GLU A 292 -18.66 -5.29 2.29
N THR A 293 -19.99 -5.31 2.34
CA THR A 293 -20.85 -5.80 1.27
C THR A 293 -21.68 -4.68 0.67
N LEU A 294 -21.97 -4.75 -0.64
CA LEU A 294 -22.68 -3.69 -1.37
C LEU A 294 -24.18 -3.94 -1.49
N SER A 295 -24.61 -5.21 -1.56
CA SER A 295 -26.01 -5.58 -1.76
C SER A 295 -26.42 -6.78 -0.93
N PRO A 296 -27.09 -6.56 0.20
CA PRO A 296 -27.33 -5.27 0.86
C PRO A 296 -26.04 -4.66 1.41
N LEU A 297 -25.99 -3.33 1.54
CA LEU A 297 -24.86 -2.67 2.22
C LEU A 297 -24.81 -3.15 3.66
N GLY A 298 -23.69 -3.79 4.04
CA GLY A 298 -23.55 -4.42 5.33
C GLY A 298 -22.12 -4.79 5.69
N LEU A 299 -21.94 -5.28 6.89
CA LEU A 299 -20.68 -5.77 7.41
C LEU A 299 -20.77 -7.29 7.63
N MET A 300 -19.92 -8.03 6.95
CA MET A 300 -19.76 -9.46 7.18
C MET A 300 -18.51 -9.73 8.01
N MET A 301 -18.60 -10.71 8.88
CA MET A 301 -17.50 -11.16 9.72
C MET A 301 -17.30 -12.67 9.54
N TYR A 302 -16.05 -13.07 9.29
CA TYR A 302 -15.64 -14.47 9.27
C TYR A 302 -14.82 -14.79 10.52
N ARG A 303 -15.20 -15.84 11.22
CA ARG A 303 -14.46 -16.36 12.39
C ARG A 303 -13.45 -17.40 11.94
N LEU A 304 -12.18 -17.12 12.16
CA LEU A 304 -11.10 -18.03 11.73
C LEU A 304 -11.05 -19.33 12.54
N ASP A 305 -11.52 -19.29 13.79
CA ASP A 305 -11.55 -20.44 14.71
C ASP A 305 -12.64 -21.45 14.36
N SER A 306 -13.82 -20.97 13.99
CA SER A 306 -15.00 -21.79 13.72
C SER A 306 -15.31 -21.98 12.23
N GLY A 307 -14.72 -21.17 11.36
CA GLY A 307 -14.91 -21.24 9.90
C GLY A 307 -16.26 -20.74 9.41
N TYR A 308 -16.99 -19.94 10.20
CA TYR A 308 -18.33 -19.46 9.87
C TYR A 308 -18.38 -17.97 9.58
N TRP A 309 -19.27 -17.62 8.64
CA TRP A 309 -19.63 -16.25 8.32
C TRP A 309 -20.83 -15.80 9.15
N GLU A 310 -20.77 -14.55 9.62
CA GLU A 310 -21.80 -13.89 10.39
C GLU A 310 -22.06 -12.49 9.86
N HIS A 311 -23.32 -12.09 9.74
CA HIS A 311 -23.69 -10.72 9.38
C HIS A 311 -23.72 -9.86 10.65
N ILE A 312 -22.98 -8.76 10.63
CA ILE A 312 -22.97 -7.77 11.71
C ILE A 312 -23.97 -6.67 11.33
N PRO A 313 -25.05 -6.46 12.09
CA PRO A 313 -26.11 -5.49 11.75
C PRO A 313 -25.71 -4.03 12.05
N ALA A 314 -24.46 -3.67 11.83
CA ALA A 314 -23.96 -2.32 11.97
C ALA A 314 -24.42 -1.45 10.80
N LYS A 315 -25.23 -0.42 11.10
CA LYS A 315 -25.72 0.51 10.08
C LYS A 315 -24.61 1.46 9.65
N PHE A 316 -24.30 1.45 8.36
CA PHE A 316 -23.32 2.36 7.79
C PHE A 316 -23.75 3.83 7.87
N PRO A 317 -22.79 4.78 7.93
CA PRO A 317 -23.10 6.21 7.95
C PRO A 317 -23.89 6.64 6.71
N ARG A 318 -24.83 7.56 6.88
CA ARG A 318 -25.60 8.12 5.76
C ARG A 318 -24.69 8.88 4.80
N SER A 319 -25.00 8.79 3.50
CA SER A 319 -24.23 9.44 2.41
C SER A 319 -22.78 8.97 2.31
N LEU A 320 -22.46 7.77 2.81
CA LEU A 320 -21.21 7.09 2.54
C LEU A 320 -21.17 6.70 1.06
N LEU A 321 -20.17 7.17 0.32
CA LEU A 321 -19.98 6.86 -1.10
C LEU A 321 -19.17 5.60 -1.29
N ASP A 322 -18.10 5.48 -0.53
CA ASP A 322 -17.23 4.32 -0.45
C ASP A 322 -16.58 4.25 0.93
N GLY A 323 -16.22 3.05 1.34
CA GLY A 323 -15.61 2.77 2.62
C GLY A 323 -14.40 1.87 2.49
N TYR A 324 -13.52 1.96 3.48
CA TYR A 324 -12.37 1.09 3.66
C TYR A 324 -12.36 0.63 5.11
N LEU A 325 -12.38 -0.69 5.30
CA LEU A 325 -12.22 -1.26 6.62
C LEU A 325 -10.73 -1.31 6.97
N VAL A 326 -10.41 -0.87 8.17
CA VAL A 326 -9.04 -0.84 8.69
C VAL A 326 -9.04 -1.44 10.08
N ALA A 327 -8.19 -2.43 10.30
CA ALA A 327 -7.98 -3.02 11.62
C ALA A 327 -6.96 -2.22 12.42
N GLY A 328 -7.27 -1.95 13.67
CA GLY A 328 -6.37 -1.38 14.67
C GLY A 328 -5.92 -2.40 15.71
N THR A 329 -5.15 -1.95 16.69
CA THR A 329 -4.79 -2.73 17.87
C THR A 329 -5.99 -2.90 18.81
N GLN A 330 -5.91 -3.83 19.77
CA GLN A 330 -6.93 -3.99 20.84
C GLN A 330 -8.36 -4.20 20.32
N LYS A 331 -8.51 -4.98 19.23
CA LYS A 331 -9.82 -5.33 18.63
C LYS A 331 -10.56 -4.14 17.99
N ARG A 332 -9.87 -3.03 17.73
CA ARG A 332 -10.47 -1.85 17.09
C ARG A 332 -10.69 -2.11 15.61
N LEU A 333 -11.86 -1.78 15.12
CA LEU A 333 -12.19 -1.79 13.70
C LEU A 333 -12.62 -0.39 13.27
N PHE A 334 -11.95 0.14 12.27
CA PHE A 334 -12.24 1.45 11.71
C PHE A 334 -12.90 1.33 10.34
N LEU A 335 -13.84 2.22 10.08
CA LEU A 335 -14.38 2.52 8.76
C LEU A 335 -13.86 3.89 8.34
N VAL A 336 -13.18 3.94 7.23
CA VAL A 336 -12.68 5.18 6.62
C VAL A 336 -13.45 5.41 5.34
N GLY A 337 -14.14 6.56 5.20
CA GLY A 337 -15.00 6.73 4.06
C GLY A 337 -15.19 8.16 3.60
N ARG A 338 -15.55 8.28 2.32
CA ARG A 338 -15.92 9.54 1.69
C ARG A 338 -17.40 9.81 1.92
N ILE A 339 -17.69 11.01 2.40
CA ILE A 339 -19.06 11.50 2.55
C ILE A 339 -19.33 12.55 1.49
N GLY A 340 -20.49 12.45 0.83
CA GLY A 340 -20.92 13.42 -0.16
C GLY A 340 -22.06 12.88 -1.02
N LEU A 341 -22.39 13.65 -2.06
CA LEU A 341 -23.18 13.19 -3.20
C LEU A 341 -22.24 12.94 -4.38
N TYR A 342 -22.61 12.14 -5.35
CA TYR A 342 -21.77 11.76 -6.50
C TYR A 342 -21.12 12.94 -7.23
N SER A 343 -21.73 14.13 -7.18
CA SER A 343 -21.23 15.37 -7.79
C SER A 343 -20.41 16.26 -6.84
N THR A 344 -20.48 16.03 -5.52
CA THR A 344 -19.85 16.91 -4.53
C THR A 344 -19.29 16.11 -3.36
N LEU A 345 -17.99 15.80 -3.43
CA LEU A 345 -17.25 15.25 -2.29
C LEU A 345 -17.11 16.30 -1.19
N GLN A 346 -17.61 15.99 0.00
CA GLN A 346 -17.63 16.95 1.10
C GLN A 346 -16.48 16.72 2.09
N SER A 347 -16.22 15.48 2.46
CA SER A 347 -15.20 15.17 3.48
C SER A 347 -14.81 13.69 3.49
N MET A 348 -13.65 13.41 4.05
CA MET A 348 -13.19 12.10 4.47
C MET A 348 -13.36 11.98 5.97
N ARG A 349 -13.99 10.92 6.44
CA ARG A 349 -14.25 10.70 7.87
C ARG A 349 -13.78 9.32 8.30
N ILE A 350 -13.58 9.17 9.59
CA ILE A 350 -13.13 7.96 10.25
C ILE A 350 -14.10 7.65 11.37
N TRP A 351 -14.65 6.45 11.35
CA TRP A 351 -15.50 5.90 12.41
C TRP A 351 -14.82 4.69 13.02
N GLU A 352 -15.13 4.43 14.26
CA GLU A 352 -14.77 3.21 14.99
C GLU A 352 -16.02 2.41 15.31
N LEU A 353 -15.96 1.09 15.17
CA LEU A 353 -17.07 0.22 15.54
C LEU A 353 -17.15 0.08 17.06
N ASP A 354 -18.24 0.57 17.65
CA ASP A 354 -18.61 0.23 19.02
C ASP A 354 -19.21 -1.19 19.01
N HIS A 355 -18.43 -2.17 19.43
CA HIS A 355 -18.83 -3.58 19.41
C HIS A 355 -19.98 -3.89 20.37
N ALA A 356 -20.18 -3.10 21.44
CA ALA A 356 -21.25 -3.31 22.40
C ALA A 356 -22.60 -2.83 21.87
N LYS A 357 -22.59 -1.71 21.15
CA LYS A 357 -23.80 -1.10 20.56
C LYS A 357 -24.02 -1.47 19.10
N ILE A 358 -23.05 -2.14 18.49
CA ILE A 358 -23.03 -2.52 17.06
C ILE A 358 -23.29 -1.28 16.18
N MET A 359 -22.56 -0.19 16.43
CA MET A 359 -22.72 1.04 15.69
C MET A 359 -21.40 1.73 15.39
N TRP A 360 -21.35 2.44 14.26
CA TRP A 360 -20.20 3.25 13.89
C TRP A 360 -20.22 4.60 14.60
N VAL A 361 -19.17 4.91 15.36
CA VAL A 361 -18.98 6.17 16.08
C VAL A 361 -17.91 7.00 15.36
N GLU A 362 -18.24 8.19 14.89
CA GLU A 362 -17.28 9.08 14.23
C GLU A 362 -16.21 9.53 15.24
N ILE A 363 -14.93 9.22 14.94
CA ILE A 363 -13.80 9.55 15.82
C ILE A 363 -12.93 10.67 15.25
N SER A 364 -12.94 10.86 13.91
CA SER A 364 -12.10 11.88 13.27
C SER A 364 -12.61 12.27 11.90
N ARG A 365 -12.20 13.47 11.47
CA ARG A 365 -12.41 14.00 10.12
C ARG A 365 -11.09 14.47 9.55
N MET A 366 -10.83 14.16 8.28
CA MET A 366 -9.67 14.70 7.60
C MET A 366 -9.78 16.23 7.50
N PRO A 367 -8.78 16.98 7.98
CA PRO A 367 -8.79 18.44 7.86
C PRO A 367 -8.89 18.89 6.39
N PRO A 368 -9.62 19.96 6.08
CA PRO A 368 -9.87 20.39 4.70
C PRO A 368 -8.60 20.64 3.87
N LYS A 369 -7.50 21.04 4.51
CA LYS A 369 -6.20 21.23 3.85
C LYS A 369 -5.64 19.94 3.28
N TYR A 370 -5.73 18.83 4.03
CA TYR A 370 -5.26 17.49 3.59
C TYR A 370 -6.23 16.88 2.58
N PHE A 371 -7.52 17.01 2.82
CA PHE A 371 -8.54 16.52 1.92
C PHE A 371 -8.43 17.14 0.52
N ARG A 372 -8.35 18.49 0.44
CA ARG A 372 -8.15 19.21 -0.82
C ARG A 372 -6.83 18.83 -1.50
N ALA A 373 -5.76 18.63 -0.73
CA ALA A 373 -4.48 18.21 -1.27
C ALA A 373 -4.58 16.78 -1.84
N LEU A 374 -5.24 15.85 -1.13
CA LEU A 374 -5.43 14.47 -1.58
C LEU A 374 -6.28 14.42 -2.88
N LEU A 375 -7.36 15.18 -2.95
CA LEU A 375 -8.21 15.28 -4.16
C LEU A 375 -7.45 15.83 -5.38
N ARG A 376 -6.50 16.76 -5.18
CA ARG A 376 -5.64 17.26 -6.27
C ARG A 376 -4.67 16.20 -6.78
N LEU A 377 -4.29 15.25 -5.94
CA LEU A 377 -3.40 14.15 -6.31
C LEU A 377 -4.15 13.08 -7.10
N SER A 378 -5.39 12.79 -6.74
CA SER A 378 -6.27 11.87 -7.45
C SER A 378 -7.71 12.21 -7.14
N ALA A 379 -8.45 12.71 -8.13
CA ALA A 379 -9.84 13.10 -7.94
C ALA A 379 -10.76 11.90 -7.69
N GLU A 380 -10.41 10.71 -8.18
CA GLU A 380 -11.35 9.59 -8.26
C GLU A 380 -10.91 8.34 -7.50
N ARG A 381 -9.60 8.11 -7.31
CA ARG A 381 -9.09 6.87 -6.72
C ARG A 381 -8.01 7.14 -5.69
N PHE A 382 -8.32 6.88 -4.46
CA PHE A 382 -7.33 6.74 -3.39
C PHE A 382 -7.50 5.36 -2.76
N GLU A 383 -6.44 4.85 -2.19
CA GLU A 383 -6.46 3.65 -1.37
C GLU A 383 -6.27 4.02 0.10
N CYS A 384 -6.95 3.28 0.96
CA CYS A 384 -6.80 3.39 2.39
C CYS A 384 -6.53 2.02 2.99
N PHE A 385 -5.57 1.94 3.88
CA PHE A 385 -5.22 0.72 4.61
C PHE A 385 -4.59 1.11 5.95
N GLY A 386 -4.51 0.18 6.87
CA GLY A 386 -3.95 0.48 8.19
C GLY A 386 -3.27 -0.68 8.86
N GLN A 387 -2.50 -0.33 9.89
CA GLN A 387 -1.86 -1.23 10.83
C GLN A 387 -1.54 -0.48 12.13
N ASP A 388 -1.71 -1.13 13.28
CA ASP A 388 -1.30 -0.61 14.60
C ASP A 388 -1.85 0.81 14.91
N ASN A 389 -3.13 1.04 14.63
CA ASN A 389 -3.80 2.34 14.77
C ASN A 389 -3.27 3.45 13.86
N LEU A 390 -2.46 3.11 12.85
CA LEU A 390 -2.08 4.01 11.76
C LEU A 390 -2.97 3.77 10.55
N ILE A 391 -3.50 4.83 9.98
CA ILE A 391 -4.29 4.81 8.75
C ILE A 391 -3.52 5.54 7.67
N CYS A 392 -3.23 4.87 6.57
CA CYS A 392 -2.52 5.43 5.44
C CYS A 392 -3.47 5.67 4.27
N PHE A 393 -3.34 6.83 3.66
CA PHE A 393 -4.05 7.24 2.45
C PHE A 393 -3.03 7.42 1.35
N THR A 394 -3.19 6.71 0.25
CA THR A 394 -2.31 6.83 -0.93
C THR A 394 -3.12 7.17 -2.16
N SER A 395 -2.49 7.85 -3.09
CA SER A 395 -3.04 8.16 -4.40
C SER A 395 -2.34 7.29 -5.44
N TRP A 396 -3.09 6.71 -6.36
CA TRP A 396 -2.57 5.85 -7.42
C TRP A 396 -1.58 6.55 -8.37
N ASN A 397 -1.69 7.88 -8.49
CA ASN A 397 -0.97 8.64 -9.52
C ASN A 397 0.28 9.37 -9.01
N GLN A 398 0.49 9.43 -7.71
CA GLN A 398 1.63 10.17 -7.16
C GLN A 398 2.12 9.49 -5.89
N GLY A 399 3.40 9.27 -5.80
CA GLY A 399 4.06 8.64 -4.66
C GLY A 399 4.01 9.43 -3.35
N LYS A 400 2.89 10.11 -3.07
CA LYS A 400 2.65 10.81 -1.83
C LYS A 400 1.62 10.05 -1.00
N GLY A 401 1.96 9.78 0.25
CA GLY A 401 1.06 9.21 1.22
C GLY A 401 0.77 10.18 2.35
N LEU A 402 -0.42 10.07 2.92
CA LEU A 402 -0.82 10.77 4.13
C LEU A 402 -1.11 9.73 5.21
N ILE A 403 -0.53 9.90 6.39
CA ILE A 403 -0.77 9.01 7.54
C ILE A 403 -1.56 9.77 8.59
N TYR A 404 -2.53 9.09 9.17
CA TYR A 404 -3.23 9.49 10.38
C TYR A 404 -2.90 8.52 11.51
N ASP A 405 -2.34 9.03 12.60
CA ASP A 405 -2.14 8.31 13.85
C ASP A 405 -3.38 8.51 14.71
N VAL A 406 -4.15 7.45 14.90
CA VAL A 406 -5.45 7.50 15.58
C VAL A 406 -5.28 7.85 17.07
N ASP A 407 -4.24 7.32 17.71
CA ASP A 407 -4.00 7.51 19.14
C ASP A 407 -3.50 8.92 19.43
N LYS A 408 -2.56 9.41 18.62
CA LYS A 408 -2.03 10.77 18.77
C LYS A 408 -2.90 11.84 18.12
N LYS A 409 -3.87 11.44 17.28
CA LYS A 409 -4.74 12.34 16.48
C LYS A 409 -3.94 13.29 15.57
N VAL A 410 -2.83 12.81 14.99
CA VAL A 410 -1.90 13.59 14.16
C VAL A 410 -1.94 13.13 12.71
N TRP A 411 -2.03 14.10 11.79
CA TRP A 411 -1.92 13.91 10.36
C TRP A 411 -0.53 14.29 9.88
N SER A 412 0.14 13.43 9.13
CA SER A 412 1.49 13.67 8.60
C SER A 412 1.65 13.17 7.17
N TRP A 413 2.34 13.97 6.33
CA TRP A 413 2.71 13.54 5.00
C TRP A 413 3.94 12.63 5.03
N ILE A 414 3.93 11.62 4.17
CA ILE A 414 5.12 10.84 3.85
C ILE A 414 5.94 11.65 2.86
N ALA A 415 7.17 11.98 3.22
CA ALA A 415 8.08 12.70 2.36
C ALA A 415 8.51 11.85 1.16
N GLY A 416 8.38 12.41 -0.03
CA GLY A 416 8.89 11.98 -1.32
C GLY A 416 9.03 10.48 -1.57
N CYS A 417 8.05 9.84 -2.21
CA CYS A 417 8.23 8.48 -2.72
C CYS A 417 9.17 8.50 -3.94
N ALA A 418 10.15 7.60 -3.96
CA ALA A 418 11.03 7.40 -5.11
C ALA A 418 10.32 6.72 -6.29
N LEU A 419 9.15 6.13 -6.07
CA LEU A 419 8.35 5.46 -7.10
C LEU A 419 7.28 6.41 -7.62
N GLN A 420 7.51 6.94 -8.81
CA GLN A 420 6.55 7.75 -9.57
C GLN A 420 5.78 6.87 -10.56
N SER A 421 5.28 5.72 -10.15
CA SER A 421 4.60 4.82 -11.06
C SER A 421 3.09 4.84 -10.84
N TYR A 422 2.34 4.89 -11.93
CA TYR A 422 0.92 4.56 -11.95
C TYR A 422 0.74 3.11 -11.49
N ASN A 423 -0.23 2.83 -10.64
CA ASN A 423 -0.56 1.49 -10.14
C ASN A 423 0.43 0.85 -9.14
N SER A 424 1.15 1.64 -8.35
CA SER A 424 1.93 1.10 -7.24
C SER A 424 1.01 0.50 -6.17
N GLN A 425 1.23 -0.76 -5.85
CA GLN A 425 0.57 -1.44 -4.76
C GLN A 425 1.30 -1.12 -3.46
N VAL A 426 0.56 -0.87 -2.39
CA VAL A 426 1.14 -0.41 -1.12
C VAL A 426 0.52 -1.17 0.05
N CYS A 427 1.34 -1.54 1.02
CA CYS A 427 0.87 -2.04 2.31
C CYS A 427 1.79 -1.59 3.44
N PHE A 428 1.32 -1.68 4.67
CA PHE A 428 2.22 -1.65 5.81
C PHE A 428 3.06 -2.93 5.84
N TYR A 429 4.27 -2.82 6.35
CA TYR A 429 5.23 -3.91 6.48
C TYR A 429 6.09 -3.72 7.73
N GLU A 430 6.20 -4.73 8.53
CA GLU A 430 7.13 -4.77 9.65
C GLU A 430 8.38 -5.58 9.26
N PRO A 431 9.54 -4.96 9.07
CA PRO A 431 10.73 -5.69 8.64
C PRO A 431 11.30 -6.57 9.77
N ARG A 432 11.43 -7.89 9.52
CA ARG A 432 11.91 -8.87 10.50
C ARG A 432 12.80 -9.93 9.86
N PHE A 433 13.96 -10.20 10.48
CA PHE A 433 14.85 -11.28 10.02
C PHE A 433 14.42 -12.67 10.52
N ASP A 434 13.76 -12.74 11.67
CA ASP A 434 13.32 -13.96 12.34
C ASP A 434 12.02 -14.56 11.75
N ALA A 435 11.34 -13.84 10.84
CA ALA A 435 10.13 -14.35 10.21
C ALA A 435 10.45 -15.46 9.20
N SER A 436 9.88 -16.65 9.42
CA SER A 436 10.10 -17.84 8.59
C SER A 436 8.97 -18.06 7.61
N VAL A 437 9.30 -18.51 6.40
CA VAL A 437 8.34 -18.96 5.38
C VAL A 437 8.08 -20.48 5.45
N GLN A 438 8.77 -21.17 6.37
CA GLN A 438 8.63 -22.63 6.59
C GLN A 438 7.43 -22.96 7.44
#